data_2c4c597ad6159fde530a06de8201496c
#
_entry.id   2c4c597ad6159fde530a06de8201496c
#
_cell.length_a   1.000
_cell.length_b   1.000
_cell.length_c   1.000
_cell.angle_alpha   90.00
_cell.angle_beta   90.00
_cell.angle_gamma   90.00
#
_symmetry.space_group_name_H-M   'P 1'
#
loop_
_entity.id
_entity.type
_entity.pdbx_description
1 polymer ?
#
loop_
_entity_poly.entity_id
_entity_poly.type
_entity_poly.pdbx_seq_one_letter_code
_entity_poly.pdbx_strand_id
1 'polypeptide(L)'
;MPNWTFETLAQADRKTLEDVLLAATAPDPAQLNGYVYDGYNHDGLAHLAVEKFRKAFYQQEHTLYGFNQVVLQDGQHERGEWCVRMNHGKPALEGFYRVTFAKDEPAQKRSAAYGHLAYFNYDIDLNLRWNVIMRSIRDYVGLPNAGDHSLLLGKAYLQLTPWLTIFASYFVLGHPQTVDGLVGHPGNQGEPASH
;
A
#
# COMPACT_ATOMS: atom_id res chain seq x y z
N MET A 1 -21.41 14.38 -1.15
CA MET A 1 -19.95 14.48 -1.09
C MET A 1 -19.42 14.39 -2.51
N PRO A 2 -18.30 15.05 -2.87
CA PRO A 2 -17.73 14.86 -4.20
C PRO A 2 -17.39 13.38 -4.42
N ASN A 3 -17.57 12.89 -5.64
CA ASN A 3 -17.16 11.57 -6.03
C ASN A 3 -15.68 11.65 -6.47
N TRP A 4 -14.77 11.16 -5.65
CA TRP A 4 -13.34 11.19 -5.93
C TRP A 4 -12.97 10.17 -7.01
N THR A 5 -12.01 10.51 -7.86
CA THR A 5 -11.38 9.59 -8.82
C THR A 5 -9.88 9.49 -8.54
N PHE A 6 -9.20 8.53 -9.17
CA PHE A 6 -7.75 8.38 -9.07
C PHE A 6 -7.04 9.68 -9.44
N GLU A 7 -7.41 10.28 -10.58
CA GLU A 7 -6.81 11.50 -11.12
C GLU A 7 -7.07 12.70 -10.22
N THR A 8 -8.30 12.86 -9.71
CA THR A 8 -8.63 14.01 -8.84
C THR A 8 -7.89 13.95 -7.52
N LEU A 9 -7.66 12.76 -6.96
CA LEU A 9 -6.83 12.59 -5.76
C LEU A 9 -5.34 12.76 -6.06
N ALA A 10 -4.87 12.20 -7.17
CA ALA A 10 -3.46 12.34 -7.58
C ALA A 10 -3.05 13.80 -7.83
N GLN A 11 -4.00 14.69 -8.17
CA GLN A 11 -3.78 16.12 -8.42
C GLN A 11 -4.19 17.03 -7.25
N ALA A 12 -4.76 16.47 -6.18
CA ALA A 12 -5.19 17.25 -5.03
C ALA A 12 -4.01 17.76 -4.19
N ASP A 13 -4.19 18.88 -3.51
CA ASP A 13 -3.19 19.36 -2.56
C ASP A 13 -3.18 18.54 -1.24
N ARG A 14 -2.10 18.66 -0.47
CA ARG A 14 -1.92 17.95 0.79
C ARG A 14 -3.05 18.15 1.79
N LYS A 15 -3.59 19.40 1.84
CA LYS A 15 -4.67 19.71 2.77
C LYS A 15 -5.93 18.96 2.37
N THR A 16 -6.26 18.96 1.10
CA THR A 16 -7.41 18.23 0.55
C THR A 16 -7.24 16.71 0.80
N LEU A 17 -6.07 16.14 0.51
CA LEU A 17 -5.79 14.72 0.78
C LEU A 17 -5.94 14.37 2.25
N GLU A 18 -5.48 15.23 3.17
CA GLU A 18 -5.65 15.03 4.61
C GLU A 18 -7.13 15.08 5.01
N ASP A 19 -7.87 16.09 4.55
CA ASP A 19 -9.29 16.24 4.87
C ASP A 19 -10.10 15.03 4.35
N VAL A 20 -9.79 14.53 3.16
CA VAL A 20 -10.41 13.33 2.56
C VAL A 20 -10.06 12.08 3.38
N LEU A 21 -8.81 11.89 3.76
CA LEU A 21 -8.37 10.74 4.52
C LEU A 21 -9.00 10.70 5.92
N LEU A 22 -9.10 11.85 6.59
CA LEU A 22 -9.77 11.96 7.88
C LEU A 22 -11.26 11.64 7.84
N ALA A 23 -11.91 11.90 6.70
CA ALA A 23 -13.32 11.58 6.46
C ALA A 23 -13.55 10.18 5.87
N ALA A 24 -12.49 9.50 5.45
CA ALA A 24 -12.56 8.19 4.80
C ALA A 24 -13.03 7.09 5.76
N THR A 25 -13.51 5.99 5.21
CA THR A 25 -13.85 4.78 5.96
C THR A 25 -12.81 3.69 5.70
N ALA A 26 -12.59 2.78 6.66
CA ALA A 26 -11.69 1.65 6.42
C ALA A 26 -12.25 0.73 5.32
N PRO A 27 -11.41 0.23 4.40
CA PRO A 27 -11.82 -0.81 3.47
C PRO A 27 -12.11 -2.12 4.20
N ASP A 28 -13.05 -2.90 3.66
CA ASP A 28 -13.26 -4.27 4.08
C ASP A 28 -12.10 -5.14 3.55
N PRO A 29 -11.32 -5.81 4.42
CA PRO A 29 -10.23 -6.67 3.99
C PRO A 29 -10.65 -7.77 2.99
N ALA A 30 -11.87 -8.31 3.12
CA ALA A 30 -12.37 -9.32 2.20
C ALA A 30 -12.52 -8.80 0.76
N GLN A 31 -12.83 -7.52 0.59
CA GLN A 31 -12.98 -6.88 -0.71
C GLN A 31 -11.63 -6.51 -1.36
N LEU A 32 -10.54 -6.52 -0.60
CA LEU A 32 -9.19 -6.30 -1.13
C LEU A 32 -8.51 -7.59 -1.57
N ASN A 33 -8.92 -8.72 -1.00
CA ASN A 33 -8.28 -10.02 -1.24
C ASN A 33 -8.31 -10.43 -2.72
N GLY A 34 -7.16 -10.79 -3.28
CA GLY A 34 -7.00 -11.22 -4.67
C GLY A 34 -6.94 -10.09 -5.68
N TYR A 35 -6.86 -8.84 -5.23
CA TYR A 35 -6.71 -7.68 -6.11
C TYR A 35 -5.30 -7.08 -6.07
N VAL A 36 -4.90 -6.51 -7.19
CA VAL A 36 -3.75 -5.62 -7.32
C VAL A 36 -4.23 -4.26 -7.83
N TYR A 37 -3.71 -3.21 -7.22
CA TYR A 37 -4.04 -1.82 -7.53
C TYR A 37 -2.83 -1.10 -8.12
N ASP A 38 -3.06 -0.27 -9.12
CA ASP A 38 -2.08 0.71 -9.56
C ASP A 38 -1.96 1.79 -8.50
N GLY A 39 -0.74 2.10 -8.10
CA GLY A 39 -0.42 3.04 -7.03
C GLY A 39 0.41 4.22 -7.52
N TYR A 40 0.10 5.39 -7.00
CA TYR A 40 0.83 6.63 -7.27
C TYR A 40 1.15 7.35 -5.96
N ASN A 41 2.44 7.61 -5.71
CA ASN A 41 2.89 8.46 -4.61
C ASN A 41 2.79 9.92 -5.03
N HIS A 42 1.91 10.67 -4.37
CA HIS A 42 1.61 12.05 -4.73
C HIS A 42 2.79 13.00 -4.46
N ASP A 43 3.40 12.90 -3.27
CA ASP A 43 4.45 13.82 -2.83
C ASP A 43 5.29 13.22 -1.69
N GLY A 44 6.27 13.99 -1.20
CA GLY A 44 7.09 13.60 -0.06
C GLY A 44 8.32 12.79 -0.46
N LEU A 45 8.93 12.14 0.54
CA LEU A 45 10.17 11.38 0.36
C LEU A 45 9.97 10.15 -0.54
N ALA A 46 8.82 9.51 -0.44
CA ALA A 46 8.52 8.32 -1.24
C ALA A 46 8.34 8.66 -2.72
N HIS A 47 7.70 9.79 -3.05
CA HIS A 47 7.56 10.26 -4.44
C HIS A 47 8.92 10.50 -5.12
N LEU A 48 9.90 11.03 -4.39
CA LEU A 48 11.25 11.24 -4.93
C LEU A 48 11.99 9.94 -5.27
N ALA A 49 11.64 8.85 -4.58
CA ALA A 49 12.28 7.55 -4.78
C ALA A 49 11.50 6.62 -5.71
N VAL A 50 10.18 6.57 -5.56
CA VAL A 50 9.27 5.68 -6.30
C VAL A 50 7.95 6.42 -6.51
N GLU A 51 7.68 6.83 -7.72
CA GLU A 51 6.46 7.55 -8.08
C GLU A 51 5.30 6.59 -8.32
N LYS A 52 5.52 5.57 -9.15
CA LYS A 52 4.56 4.52 -9.48
C LYS A 52 4.93 3.19 -8.83
N PHE A 53 3.94 2.47 -8.35
CA PHE A 53 4.07 1.12 -7.81
C PHE A 53 2.75 0.38 -8.01
N ARG A 54 2.74 -0.92 -7.75
CA ARG A 54 1.48 -1.68 -7.61
C ARG A 54 1.41 -2.27 -6.22
N LYS A 55 0.21 -2.31 -5.66
CA LYS A 55 -0.03 -2.87 -4.33
C LYS A 55 -1.01 -4.03 -4.44
N ALA A 56 -0.54 -5.24 -4.14
CA ALA A 56 -1.32 -6.47 -4.20
C ALA A 56 -1.72 -6.93 -2.80
N PHE A 57 -2.89 -7.59 -2.72
CA PHE A 57 -3.46 -8.11 -1.49
C PHE A 57 -3.76 -9.60 -1.63
N TYR A 58 -3.46 -10.38 -0.60
CA TYR A 58 -3.77 -11.79 -0.52
C TYR A 58 -4.08 -12.21 0.92
N GLN A 59 -4.97 -13.15 1.06
CA GLN A 59 -5.30 -13.72 2.36
C GLN A 59 -4.48 -14.99 2.60
N GLN A 60 -3.90 -15.08 3.80
CA GLN A 60 -3.29 -16.29 4.31
C GLN A 60 -3.93 -16.62 5.65
N GLU A 61 -4.55 -17.79 5.73
CA GLU A 61 -5.41 -18.16 6.85
C GLU A 61 -6.51 -17.11 7.09
N HIS A 62 -6.47 -16.42 8.23
CA HIS A 62 -7.44 -15.39 8.59
C HIS A 62 -6.88 -13.96 8.52
N THR A 63 -5.67 -13.82 8.00
CA THR A 63 -4.97 -12.52 7.95
C THR A 63 -4.79 -12.05 6.51
N LEU A 64 -5.12 -10.80 6.25
CA LEU A 64 -4.83 -10.15 4.97
C LEU A 64 -3.40 -9.62 4.99
N TYR A 65 -2.64 -10.01 3.99
CA TYR A 65 -1.30 -9.54 3.70
C TYR A 65 -1.28 -8.83 2.36
N GLY A 66 -0.18 -8.16 2.08
CA GLY A 66 0.08 -7.62 0.77
C GLY A 66 1.57 -7.43 0.50
N PHE A 67 1.86 -7.02 -0.72
CA PHE A 67 3.21 -6.68 -1.17
C PHE A 67 3.15 -5.63 -2.27
N ASN A 68 4.26 -4.95 -2.50
CA ASN A 68 4.41 -4.06 -3.64
C ASN A 68 5.08 -4.79 -4.81
N GLN A 69 4.55 -4.57 -6.03
CA GLN A 69 5.24 -4.88 -7.27
C GLN A 69 6.00 -3.63 -7.73
N VAL A 70 7.26 -3.81 -8.05
CA VAL A 70 8.09 -2.73 -8.57
C VAL A 70 7.67 -2.42 -9.99
N VAL A 71 7.41 -1.14 -10.27
CA VAL A 71 6.99 -0.62 -11.58
C VAL A 71 8.13 0.17 -12.20
N LEU A 72 8.25 0.09 -13.52
CA LEU A 72 9.17 0.93 -14.30
C LEU A 72 8.67 2.38 -14.25
N GLN A 73 9.54 3.30 -13.86
CA GLN A 73 9.20 4.72 -13.79
C GLN A 73 9.33 5.33 -15.18
N ASP A 74 8.25 5.85 -15.74
CA ASP A 74 8.17 6.41 -17.10
C ASP A 74 8.15 7.94 -17.16
N GLY A 75 8.12 8.60 -15.99
CA GLY A 75 8.07 10.07 -15.87
C GLY A 75 6.73 10.69 -16.31
N GLN A 76 5.67 9.88 -16.48
CA GLN A 76 4.35 10.36 -16.86
C GLN A 76 3.44 10.63 -15.65
N HIS A 77 4.01 10.67 -14.45
CA HIS A 77 3.34 10.93 -13.18
C HIS A 77 2.13 9.98 -12.98
N GLU A 78 0.96 10.51 -12.62
CA GLU A 78 -0.28 9.74 -12.42
C GLU A 78 -0.87 9.17 -13.72
N ARG A 79 -0.23 9.42 -14.86
CA ARG A 79 -0.67 8.96 -16.18
C ARG A 79 0.24 7.84 -16.71
N GLY A 80 -0.11 7.32 -17.88
CA GLY A 80 0.67 6.26 -18.56
C GLY A 80 0.39 4.88 -17.98
N GLU A 81 1.36 3.98 -18.11
CA GLU A 81 1.20 2.57 -17.79
C GLU A 81 1.94 2.19 -16.49
N TRP A 82 1.41 1.20 -15.78
CA TRP A 82 2.05 0.57 -14.61
C TRP A 82 2.76 -0.72 -15.02
N CYS A 83 3.82 -0.58 -15.84
CA CYS A 83 4.61 -1.72 -16.31
C CYS A 83 5.41 -2.35 -15.18
N VAL A 84 5.08 -3.58 -14.78
CA VAL A 84 5.79 -4.29 -13.71
C VAL A 84 7.19 -4.67 -14.16
N ARG A 85 8.20 -4.36 -13.34
CA ARG A 85 9.56 -4.81 -13.57
C ARG A 85 9.68 -6.31 -13.36
N MET A 86 10.24 -7.00 -14.34
CA MET A 86 10.44 -8.45 -14.29
C MET A 86 11.90 -8.78 -13.93
N ASN A 87 12.08 -9.71 -13.01
CA ASN A 87 13.37 -10.30 -12.66
C ASN A 87 13.32 -11.81 -12.98
N HIS A 88 14.13 -12.26 -13.91
CA HIS A 88 14.16 -13.67 -14.35
C HIS A 88 12.77 -14.25 -14.69
N GLY A 89 11.95 -13.46 -15.40
CA GLY A 89 10.60 -13.87 -15.81
C GLY A 89 9.52 -13.82 -14.71
N LYS A 90 9.86 -13.33 -13.52
CA LYS A 90 8.91 -13.14 -12.41
C LYS A 90 8.80 -11.65 -12.03
N PRO A 91 7.63 -11.17 -11.57
CA PRO A 91 7.49 -9.83 -11.05
C PRO A 91 8.50 -9.54 -9.92
N ALA A 92 9.14 -8.37 -9.97
CA ALA A 92 9.97 -7.91 -8.86
C ALA A 92 9.05 -7.46 -7.71
N LEU A 93 9.19 -8.11 -6.56
CA LEU A 93 8.37 -7.83 -5.37
C LEU A 93 9.23 -7.20 -4.28
N GLU A 94 8.59 -6.30 -3.52
CA GLU A 94 9.20 -5.68 -2.34
C GLU A 94 8.13 -5.27 -1.34
N GLY A 95 8.54 -4.95 -0.10
CA GLY A 95 7.68 -4.32 0.88
C GLY A 95 6.44 -5.12 1.20
N PHE A 96 6.62 -6.30 1.77
CA PHE A 96 5.52 -7.11 2.29
C PHE A 96 4.92 -6.43 3.53
N TYR A 97 3.61 -6.49 3.68
CA TYR A 97 2.90 -5.89 4.81
C TYR A 97 1.73 -6.76 5.27
N ARG A 98 1.38 -6.60 6.55
CA ARG A 98 0.15 -7.14 7.14
C ARG A 98 -0.87 -6.01 7.21
N VAL A 99 -2.12 -6.32 6.88
CA VAL A 99 -3.26 -5.40 6.99
C VAL A 99 -4.03 -5.67 8.27
N THR A 100 -4.24 -4.61 9.06
CA THR A 100 -5.05 -4.62 10.28
C THR A 100 -5.89 -3.35 10.33
N PHE A 101 -6.70 -3.17 11.38
CA PHE A 101 -7.30 -1.87 11.66
C PHE A 101 -6.39 -1.07 12.59
N ALA A 102 -6.24 0.23 12.34
CA ALA A 102 -5.35 1.07 13.13
C ALA A 102 -5.76 1.11 14.62
N LYS A 103 -7.05 0.97 14.94
CA LYS A 103 -7.55 0.90 16.33
C LYS A 103 -7.02 -0.33 17.09
N ASP A 104 -6.69 -1.42 16.38
CA ASP A 104 -6.25 -2.69 16.97
C ASP A 104 -4.73 -2.71 17.22
N GLU A 105 -4.00 -1.73 16.68
CA GLU A 105 -2.57 -1.60 16.90
C GLU A 105 -2.28 -0.86 18.23
N PRO A 106 -1.16 -1.17 18.90
CA PRO A 106 -0.74 -0.47 20.13
C PRO A 106 -0.69 1.04 19.95
N ALA A 107 -1.17 1.80 20.94
CA ALA A 107 -1.27 3.26 20.89
C ALA A 107 0.06 3.96 20.56
N GLN A 108 1.19 3.38 20.96
CA GLN A 108 2.53 3.89 20.65
C GLN A 108 2.92 3.73 19.19
N LYS A 109 2.22 2.86 18.45
CA LYS A 109 2.51 2.54 17.03
C LYS A 109 1.56 3.19 16.05
N ARG A 110 0.58 3.96 16.52
CA ARG A 110 -0.45 4.54 15.67
C ARG A 110 -0.72 6.00 15.98
N SER A 111 -1.20 6.72 14.97
CA SER A 111 -1.78 8.05 15.15
C SER A 111 -3.23 7.93 15.63
N ALA A 112 -3.61 8.66 16.66
CA ALA A 112 -4.99 8.69 17.14
C ALA A 112 -5.98 9.24 16.09
N ALA A 113 -5.52 10.16 15.23
CA ALA A 113 -6.33 10.75 14.17
C ALA A 113 -6.82 9.73 13.13
N TYR A 114 -6.05 8.64 12.91
CA TYR A 114 -6.35 7.62 11.88
C TYR A 114 -6.80 6.28 12.47
N GLY A 115 -7.22 6.27 13.75
CA GLY A 115 -7.65 5.04 14.42
C GLY A 115 -8.80 4.28 13.73
N HIS A 116 -9.59 4.96 12.93
CA HIS A 116 -10.73 4.43 12.17
C HIS A 116 -10.36 3.83 10.81
N LEU A 117 -9.09 3.90 10.39
CA LEU A 117 -8.62 3.45 9.08
C LEU A 117 -7.99 2.06 9.12
N ALA A 118 -7.77 1.46 7.95
CA ALA A 118 -6.88 0.31 7.80
C ALA A 118 -5.42 0.73 8.02
N TYR A 119 -4.62 -0.23 8.51
CA TYR A 119 -3.23 -0.02 8.85
C TYR A 119 -2.37 -1.09 8.20
N PHE A 120 -1.40 -0.68 7.37
CA PHE A 120 -0.49 -1.59 6.72
C PHE A 120 0.87 -1.53 7.42
N ASN A 121 1.22 -2.64 8.03
CA ASN A 121 2.43 -2.77 8.83
C ASN A 121 3.49 -3.57 8.08
N TYR A 122 4.59 -2.93 7.73
CA TYR A 122 5.73 -3.55 7.03
C TYR A 122 6.75 -4.20 7.98
N ASP A 123 6.60 -4.04 9.30
CA ASP A 123 7.46 -4.70 10.28
C ASP A 123 7.02 -6.15 10.50
N ILE A 124 7.23 -6.96 9.49
CA ILE A 124 6.93 -8.40 9.47
C ILE A 124 8.15 -9.19 8.98
N ASP A 125 8.21 -10.47 9.33
CA ASP A 125 9.39 -11.32 9.04
C ASP A 125 9.57 -11.66 7.55
N LEU A 126 8.57 -11.38 6.71
CA LEU A 126 8.69 -11.48 5.25
C LEU A 126 9.64 -10.43 4.66
N ASN A 127 9.85 -9.32 5.36
CA ASN A 127 10.85 -8.31 4.99
C ASN A 127 12.20 -8.63 5.63
N LEU A 128 13.26 -8.47 4.85
CA LEU A 128 14.63 -8.72 5.32
C LEU A 128 14.94 -7.85 6.54
N ARG A 129 15.48 -8.45 7.60
CA ARG A 129 15.74 -7.77 8.88
C ARG A 129 16.69 -6.57 8.77
N TRP A 130 17.61 -6.59 7.82
CA TRP A 130 18.54 -5.49 7.57
C TRP A 130 17.89 -4.33 6.77
N ASN A 131 16.72 -4.53 6.14
CA ASN A 131 16.00 -3.47 5.43
C ASN A 131 15.16 -2.64 6.42
N VAL A 132 15.85 -1.89 7.25
CA VAL A 132 15.24 -1.09 8.34
C VAL A 132 14.27 -0.05 7.79
N ILE A 133 14.57 0.55 6.63
CA ILE A 133 13.70 1.57 6.01
C ILE A 133 12.36 0.93 5.62
N MET A 134 12.39 -0.20 4.91
CA MET A 134 11.16 -0.91 4.53
C MET A 134 10.34 -1.28 5.77
N ARG A 135 10.99 -1.87 6.78
CA ARG A 135 10.33 -2.29 8.02
C ARG A 135 9.82 -1.10 8.86
N SER A 136 10.27 0.12 8.61
CA SER A 136 9.77 1.31 9.30
C SER A 136 8.50 1.89 8.68
N ILE A 137 8.08 1.45 7.47
CA ILE A 137 6.89 1.97 6.78
C ILE A 137 5.62 1.59 7.53
N ARG A 138 4.72 2.55 7.67
CA ARG A 138 3.38 2.43 8.24
C ARG A 138 2.42 3.22 7.38
N ASP A 139 1.43 2.54 6.78
CA ASP A 139 0.42 3.20 5.97
C ASP A 139 -0.93 3.21 6.69
N TYR A 140 -1.64 4.34 6.62
CA TYR A 140 -3.03 4.48 6.99
C TYR A 140 -3.84 4.60 5.71
N VAL A 141 -4.84 3.74 5.52
CA VAL A 141 -5.56 3.63 4.24
C VAL A 141 -7.06 3.63 4.47
N GLY A 142 -7.76 4.42 3.66
CA GLY A 142 -9.22 4.53 3.70
C GLY A 142 -9.84 4.60 2.31
N LEU A 143 -11.16 4.44 2.27
CA LEU A 143 -12.01 4.61 1.10
C LEU A 143 -12.44 6.09 1.03
N PRO A 144 -11.99 6.88 0.05
CA PRO A 144 -12.42 8.27 -0.13
C PRO A 144 -13.90 8.38 -0.53
N ASN A 145 -14.41 7.36 -1.21
CA ASN A 145 -15.83 7.17 -1.51
C ASN A 145 -16.35 5.99 -0.68
N ALA A 146 -17.28 6.22 0.22
CA ALA A 146 -17.79 5.21 1.13
C ALA A 146 -18.33 3.97 0.36
N GLY A 147 -17.81 2.79 0.69
CA GLY A 147 -18.20 1.52 0.08
C GLY A 147 -17.58 1.23 -1.29
N ASP A 148 -16.84 2.15 -1.88
CA ASP A 148 -16.16 1.95 -3.17
C ASP A 148 -14.72 1.47 -2.96
N HIS A 149 -14.51 0.16 -3.12
CA HIS A 149 -13.18 -0.48 -2.99
C HIS A 149 -12.33 -0.37 -4.27
N SER A 150 -12.82 0.28 -5.32
CA SER A 150 -12.03 0.51 -6.53
C SER A 150 -11.01 1.63 -6.38
N LEU A 151 -11.15 2.46 -5.33
CA LEU A 151 -10.32 3.61 -5.05
C LEU A 151 -9.96 3.68 -3.56
N LEU A 152 -8.66 3.77 -3.26
CA LEU A 152 -8.17 3.95 -1.89
C LEU A 152 -7.22 5.15 -1.83
N LEU A 153 -7.26 5.85 -0.71
CA LEU A 153 -6.30 6.91 -0.37
C LEU A 153 -5.49 6.46 0.84
N GLY A 154 -4.18 6.60 0.75
CA GLY A 154 -3.28 6.23 1.83
C GLY A 154 -2.32 7.37 2.21
N LYS A 155 -1.82 7.28 3.45
CA LYS A 155 -0.78 8.14 4.00
C LYS A 155 0.30 7.28 4.64
N ALA A 156 1.50 7.40 4.12
CA ALA A 156 2.67 6.65 4.56
C ALA A 156 3.53 7.45 5.53
N TYR A 157 4.04 6.77 6.55
CA TYR A 157 5.02 7.26 7.51
C TYR A 157 6.20 6.31 7.63
N LEU A 158 7.37 6.86 7.94
CA LEU A 158 8.52 6.11 8.44
C LEU A 158 8.54 6.21 9.97
N GLN A 159 8.29 5.12 10.66
CA GLN A 159 8.39 5.01 12.11
C GLN A 159 9.79 4.60 12.51
N LEU A 160 10.68 5.57 12.74
CA LEU A 160 12.08 5.32 13.07
C LEU A 160 12.27 4.88 14.52
N THR A 161 11.42 5.40 15.43
CA THR A 161 11.35 4.99 16.84
C THR A 161 9.89 4.99 17.29
N PRO A 162 9.54 4.49 18.49
CA PRO A 162 8.16 4.57 19.00
C PRO A 162 7.59 6.00 19.08
N TRP A 163 8.43 7.00 19.15
CA TRP A 163 8.05 8.43 19.28
C TRP A 163 8.46 9.32 18.11
N LEU A 164 9.19 8.79 17.12
CA LEU A 164 9.62 9.56 15.95
C LEU A 164 9.05 8.94 14.70
N THR A 165 8.09 9.64 14.09
CA THR A 165 7.53 9.32 12.79
C THR A 165 7.81 10.47 11.82
N ILE A 166 8.17 10.12 10.58
CA ILE A 166 8.41 11.07 9.50
C ILE A 166 7.37 10.81 8.43
N PHE A 167 6.70 11.86 7.96
CA PHE A 167 5.81 11.80 6.81
C PHE A 167 6.58 11.35 5.56
N ALA A 168 6.13 10.31 4.89
CA ALA A 168 6.75 9.78 3.69
C ALA A 168 6.03 10.24 2.42
N SER A 169 4.71 10.02 2.32
CA SER A 169 3.89 10.44 1.18
C SER A 169 2.39 10.31 1.48
N TYR A 170 1.57 10.98 0.68
CA TYR A 170 0.25 10.45 0.33
C TYR A 170 0.37 9.55 -0.88
N PHE A 171 -0.51 8.57 -0.99
CA PHE A 171 -0.61 7.74 -2.19
C PHE A 171 -2.06 7.39 -2.51
N VAL A 172 -2.31 7.22 -3.79
CA VAL A 172 -3.62 6.81 -4.31
C VAL A 172 -3.48 5.41 -4.91
N LEU A 173 -4.46 4.54 -4.66
CA LEU A 173 -4.56 3.22 -5.27
C LEU A 173 -5.86 3.17 -6.07
N GLY A 174 -5.77 2.76 -7.33
CA GLY A 174 -6.92 2.65 -8.22
C GLY A 174 -6.77 1.52 -9.23
N HIS A 175 -7.70 1.44 -10.17
CA HIS A 175 -7.68 0.48 -11.28
C HIS A 175 -7.47 -0.97 -10.81
N PRO A 176 -8.29 -1.50 -9.86
CA PRO A 176 -8.10 -2.84 -9.34
C PRO A 176 -8.21 -3.87 -10.44
N GLN A 177 -7.28 -4.82 -10.43
CA GLN A 177 -7.25 -5.97 -11.33
C GLN A 177 -7.23 -7.23 -10.48
N THR A 178 -7.99 -8.24 -10.87
CA THR A 178 -7.90 -9.56 -10.24
C THR A 178 -6.61 -10.23 -10.67
N VAL A 179 -5.91 -10.81 -9.72
CA VAL A 179 -4.71 -11.60 -10.01
C VAL A 179 -5.09 -13.07 -9.94
N ASP A 180 -5.34 -13.68 -11.10
CA ASP A 180 -5.50 -15.11 -11.21
C ASP A 180 -4.19 -15.81 -10.84
N GLY A 181 -4.18 -16.40 -9.63
CA GLY A 181 -2.99 -17.03 -9.06
C GLY A 181 -1.89 -16.00 -8.80
N LEU A 182 -1.91 -15.36 -7.62
CA LEU A 182 -0.85 -14.45 -7.17
C LEU A 182 0.53 -15.08 -7.39
N VAL A 183 1.10 -14.84 -8.57
CA VAL A 183 2.47 -15.20 -8.89
C VAL A 183 3.36 -14.35 -7.97
N GLY A 184 3.82 -14.96 -6.88
CA GLY A 184 4.64 -14.30 -5.89
C GLY A 184 4.18 -14.47 -4.44
N HIS A 185 3.14 -15.26 -4.18
CA HIS A 185 2.80 -15.67 -2.82
C HIS A 185 4.04 -16.32 -2.16
N PRO A 186 4.49 -15.88 -0.99
CA PRO A 186 5.65 -16.47 -0.31
C PRO A 186 5.55 -17.99 -0.08
N GLY A 187 4.33 -18.54 -0.03
CA GLY A 187 4.08 -19.99 0.05
C GLY A 187 4.13 -20.73 -1.29
N ASN A 188 4.26 -20.03 -2.42
CA ASN A 188 4.33 -20.63 -3.76
C ASN A 188 5.75 -20.56 -4.36
N GLN A 189 6.76 -20.28 -3.54
CA GLN A 189 8.16 -20.53 -3.90
C GLN A 189 8.32 -22.04 -3.85
N GLY A 190 8.16 -22.70 -5.00
CA GLY A 190 8.25 -24.14 -5.13
C GLY A 190 9.45 -24.70 -4.40
N GLU A 191 9.24 -25.87 -3.78
CA GLU A 191 10.31 -26.74 -3.32
C GLU A 191 11.42 -26.80 -4.38
N PRO A 192 12.70 -26.67 -3.97
CA PRO A 192 13.80 -26.91 -4.91
C PRO A 192 13.63 -28.35 -5.41
N ALA A 193 13.56 -28.50 -6.73
CA ALA A 193 13.55 -29.80 -7.36
C ALA A 193 14.74 -30.60 -6.79
N SER A 194 14.45 -31.66 -6.06
CA SER A 194 15.42 -32.65 -5.61
C SER A 194 16.06 -33.29 -6.86
N HIS A 195 17.34 -33.03 -7.06
CA HIS A 195 18.20 -33.79 -7.96
C HIS A 195 18.99 -34.81 -7.15
#